data_78c5276946821943bcd74d2ebb4e62ed
#
_entry.id   78c5276946821943bcd74d2ebb4e62ed
#
_cell.length_a   1.000
_cell.length_b   1.000
_cell.length_c   1.000
_cell.angle_alpha   90.00
_cell.angle_beta   90.00
_cell.angle_gamma   90.00
#
_symmetry.space_group_name_H-M   'P 1'
#
loop_
_entity.id
_entity.type
_entity.pdbx_description
1 polymer ?
#
loop_
_entity_poly.entity_id
_entity_poly.type
_entity_poly.pdbx_seq_one_letter_code
_entity_poly.pdbx_strand_id
1 'polypeptide(L)'
;SVISGWTLDYFFRAASGSLEGIDAKRSIEMFSSLNNNPWRLLFWNTVIYLLVFLVVRKGVQAGIERAVKILMPALFVILVIMMLYSSLTGDLKSTIRFLLEPDFSKVTYTTVMQAMGQAFFSIGIGWGTLIVFGSYLPNEFSIPRSSVILIFADTLVAILAGFAIFPLVFGYGLEINSGAGLAFETLPLAFGQMPAGNIFGALFFLLLITASLSSCIGIAESVVSWVKEKMGIERTKGILLTAFAAWSLGFLSIMSLGSWSDFYPLDFISLFEGKTIFDTLDFMAANVLLLIGSMLLSVFLGWFASEQLIYDETGIKKASHFKLFQTMVRFVAPIVLFVILIMAFAE
;
A
#
# COMPACT_ATOMS: atom_id res chain seq x y z
N SER A 1 2.25 9.18 -0.52
CA SER A 1 3.34 10.11 -0.13
C SER A 1 3.09 10.76 1.23
N VAL A 2 1.87 11.25 1.52
CA VAL A 2 1.54 11.86 2.84
C VAL A 2 1.78 10.86 3.97
N ILE A 3 1.24 9.63 3.85
CA ILE A 3 1.46 8.55 4.83
C ILE A 3 2.95 8.24 4.97
N SER A 4 3.71 8.23 3.87
CA SER A 4 5.18 8.08 3.92
C SER A 4 5.86 9.22 4.69
N GLY A 5 5.31 10.42 4.63
CA GLY A 5 5.73 11.57 5.43
C GLY A 5 5.50 11.35 6.93
N TRP A 6 4.34 10.79 7.31
CA TRP A 6 4.08 10.39 8.71
C TRP A 6 5.10 9.36 9.19
N THR A 7 5.42 8.35 8.36
CA THR A 7 6.39 7.31 8.75
C THR A 7 7.79 7.87 8.98
N LEU A 8 8.23 8.85 8.16
CA LEU A 8 9.51 9.53 8.38
C LEU A 8 9.52 10.33 9.69
N ASP A 9 8.48 11.10 9.97
CA ASP A 9 8.39 11.86 11.21
C ASP A 9 8.46 10.96 12.43
N TYR A 10 7.68 9.88 12.43
CA TYR A 10 7.63 8.93 13.54
C TYR A 10 8.91 8.10 13.68
N PHE A 11 9.62 7.83 12.60
CA PHE A 11 10.94 7.22 12.67
C PHE A 11 11.90 8.06 13.51
N PHE A 12 11.97 9.37 13.24
CA PHE A 12 12.84 10.26 14.01
C PHE A 12 12.35 10.45 15.46
N ARG A 13 11.05 10.46 15.70
CA ARG A 13 10.48 10.51 17.07
C ARG A 13 10.84 9.25 17.85
N ALA A 14 10.69 8.08 17.25
CA ALA A 14 11.08 6.82 17.88
C ALA A 14 12.59 6.77 18.16
N ALA A 15 13.42 7.08 17.17
CA ALA A 15 14.87 7.06 17.29
C ALA A 15 15.41 8.07 18.32
N SER A 16 14.71 9.21 18.53
CA SER A 16 15.07 10.21 19.53
C SER A 16 14.56 9.92 20.94
N GLY A 17 13.83 8.81 21.16
CA GLY A 17 13.25 8.49 22.46
C GLY A 17 11.95 9.23 22.79
N SER A 18 11.38 9.96 21.85
CA SER A 18 10.16 10.77 22.10
C SER A 18 8.90 9.93 22.39
N LEU A 19 8.94 8.62 22.17
CA LEU A 19 7.84 7.71 22.48
C LEU A 19 7.92 7.12 23.89
N GLU A 20 9.05 7.27 24.58
CA GLU A 20 9.26 6.65 25.90
C GLU A 20 8.27 7.18 26.94
N GLY A 21 7.56 6.25 27.60
CA GLY A 21 6.56 6.58 28.63
C GLY A 21 5.34 7.34 28.12
N ILE A 22 5.06 7.31 26.81
CA ILE A 22 3.89 7.96 26.23
C ILE A 22 2.60 7.30 26.74
N ASP A 23 1.60 8.09 27.09
CA ASP A 23 0.24 7.62 27.40
C ASP A 23 -0.68 7.73 26.17
N ALA A 24 -1.87 7.14 26.27
CA ALA A 24 -2.82 7.10 25.15
C ALA A 24 -3.22 8.49 24.67
N LYS A 25 -3.46 9.43 25.60
CA LYS A 25 -3.83 10.81 25.27
C LYS A 25 -2.72 11.52 24.50
N ARG A 26 -1.48 11.40 24.96
CA ARG A 26 -0.32 12.01 24.32
C ARG A 26 0.01 11.38 22.98
N SER A 27 -0.29 10.07 22.79
CA SER A 27 -0.13 9.40 21.50
C SER A 27 -1.07 9.98 20.45
N ILE A 28 -2.35 10.16 20.80
CA ILE A 28 -3.37 10.79 19.94
C ILE A 28 -3.00 12.25 19.65
N GLU A 29 -2.62 13.01 20.68
CA GLU A 29 -2.20 14.41 20.54
C GLU A 29 -0.95 14.53 19.64
N MET A 30 -0.03 13.59 19.72
CA MET A 30 1.18 13.56 18.89
C MET A 30 0.83 13.40 17.40
N PHE A 31 -0.10 12.52 17.05
CA PHE A 31 -0.56 12.34 15.68
C PHE A 31 -1.39 13.52 15.18
N SER A 32 -2.32 14.01 16.01
CA SER A 32 -3.11 15.20 15.72
C SER A 32 -2.23 16.44 15.52
N SER A 33 -1.23 16.66 16.39
CA SER A 33 -0.29 17.79 16.26
C SER A 33 0.55 17.74 14.99
N LEU A 34 0.89 16.54 14.50
CA LEU A 34 1.57 16.37 13.24
C LEU A 34 0.66 16.75 12.06
N ASN A 35 -0.59 16.28 12.05
CA ASN A 35 -1.56 16.58 11.02
C ASN A 35 -1.92 18.08 10.98
N ASN A 36 -1.93 18.74 12.13
CA ASN A 36 -2.16 20.18 12.27
C ASN A 36 -0.92 21.04 11.94
N ASN A 37 0.21 20.43 11.57
CA ASN A 37 1.41 21.16 11.15
C ASN A 37 1.72 20.92 9.66
N PRO A 38 1.08 21.67 8.75
CA PRO A 38 1.20 21.44 7.31
C PRO A 38 2.64 21.62 6.81
N TRP A 39 3.42 22.54 7.40
CA TRP A 39 4.80 22.77 6.98
C TRP A 39 5.73 21.57 7.29
N ARG A 40 5.53 20.94 8.45
CA ARG A 40 6.27 19.75 8.83
C ARG A 40 5.92 18.55 7.93
N LEU A 41 4.64 18.34 7.64
CA LEU A 41 4.19 17.32 6.71
C LEU A 41 4.69 17.58 5.29
N LEU A 42 4.62 18.82 4.83
CA LEU A 42 5.10 19.21 3.50
C LEU A 42 6.61 18.97 3.37
N PHE A 43 7.39 19.26 4.41
CA PHE A 43 8.81 18.96 4.44
C PHE A 43 9.05 17.45 4.23
N TRP A 44 8.44 16.58 5.04
CA TRP A 44 8.61 15.14 4.92
C TRP A 44 8.09 14.58 3.58
N ASN A 45 6.96 15.09 3.14
CA ASN A 45 6.40 14.73 1.83
C ASN A 45 7.38 15.09 0.69
N THR A 46 8.00 16.27 0.75
CA THR A 46 9.02 16.70 -0.22
C THR A 46 10.25 15.80 -0.18
N VAL A 47 10.70 15.38 1.01
CA VAL A 47 11.81 14.41 1.16
C VAL A 47 11.48 13.09 0.45
N ILE A 48 10.27 12.55 0.61
CA ILE A 48 9.85 11.34 -0.11
C ILE A 48 9.90 11.53 -1.62
N TYR A 49 9.35 12.63 -2.15
CA TYR A 49 9.41 12.88 -3.60
C TYR A 49 10.84 13.03 -4.11
N LEU A 50 11.71 13.66 -3.32
CA LEU A 50 13.13 13.77 -3.67
C LEU A 50 13.81 12.38 -3.74
N LEU A 51 13.55 11.51 -2.78
CA LEU A 51 14.08 10.14 -2.77
C LEU A 51 13.58 9.34 -3.97
N VAL A 52 12.27 9.39 -4.26
CA VAL A 52 11.68 8.76 -5.44
C VAL A 52 12.30 9.31 -6.73
N PHE A 53 12.43 10.63 -6.86
CA PHE A 53 13.08 11.28 -7.99
C PHE A 53 14.51 10.79 -8.19
N LEU A 54 15.31 10.74 -7.13
CA LEU A 54 16.71 10.29 -7.20
C LEU A 54 16.86 8.83 -7.67
N VAL A 55 15.91 7.98 -7.32
CA VAL A 55 15.89 6.58 -7.75
C VAL A 55 15.39 6.47 -9.20
N VAL A 56 14.20 7.00 -9.49
CA VAL A 56 13.53 6.83 -10.78
C VAL A 56 14.31 7.48 -11.92
N ARG A 57 14.98 8.63 -11.69
CA ARG A 57 15.80 9.28 -12.73
C ARG A 57 16.93 8.43 -13.28
N LYS A 58 17.46 7.50 -12.47
CA LYS A 58 18.55 6.60 -12.88
C LYS A 58 18.08 5.46 -13.81
N GLY A 59 16.76 5.34 -14.04
CA GLY A 59 16.19 4.29 -14.87
C GLY A 59 15.94 2.98 -14.12
N VAL A 60 15.54 1.97 -14.89
CA VAL A 60 15.09 0.69 -14.31
C VAL A 60 16.25 -0.06 -13.66
N GLN A 61 17.31 -0.36 -14.41
CA GLN A 61 18.42 -1.20 -13.93
C GLN A 61 19.27 -0.50 -12.86
N ALA A 62 19.75 0.72 -13.13
CA ALA A 62 20.68 1.43 -12.24
C ALA A 62 19.98 2.12 -11.05
N GLY A 63 18.67 2.36 -11.14
CA GLY A 63 17.88 3.03 -10.12
C GLY A 63 16.94 2.07 -9.40
N ILE A 64 15.85 1.68 -10.06
CA ILE A 64 14.74 0.95 -9.44
C ILE A 64 15.19 -0.42 -8.98
N GLU A 65 15.77 -1.23 -9.86
CA GLU A 65 16.22 -2.59 -9.54
C GLU A 65 17.24 -2.60 -8.41
N ARG A 66 18.20 -1.64 -8.42
CA ARG A 66 19.19 -1.52 -7.35
C ARG A 66 18.55 -1.11 -6.02
N ALA A 67 17.59 -0.19 -6.04
CA ALA A 67 16.86 0.22 -4.84
C ALA A 67 16.05 -0.94 -4.27
N VAL A 68 15.30 -1.67 -5.10
CA VAL A 68 14.47 -2.81 -4.69
C VAL A 68 15.33 -3.95 -4.15
N LYS A 69 16.48 -4.24 -4.75
CA LYS A 69 17.44 -5.25 -4.26
C LYS A 69 17.98 -4.96 -2.83
N ILE A 70 17.90 -3.72 -2.38
CA ILE A 70 18.28 -3.33 -1.02
C ILE A 70 17.05 -3.25 -0.12
N LEU A 71 15.99 -2.55 -0.58
CA LEU A 71 14.79 -2.29 0.23
C LEU A 71 14.02 -3.56 0.58
N MET A 72 13.87 -4.50 -0.37
CA MET A 72 13.07 -5.71 -0.12
C MET A 72 13.72 -6.67 0.89
N PRO A 73 15.01 -7.04 0.77
CA PRO A 73 15.67 -7.83 1.81
C PRO A 73 15.70 -7.12 3.17
N ALA A 74 15.94 -5.81 3.20
CA ALA A 74 15.93 -5.02 4.43
C ALA A 74 14.55 -5.08 5.11
N LEU A 75 13.47 -4.85 4.34
CA LEU A 75 12.10 -4.97 4.80
C LEU A 75 11.85 -6.35 5.42
N PHE A 76 12.22 -7.43 4.71
CA PHE A 76 11.99 -8.78 5.19
C PHE A 76 12.77 -9.11 6.47
N VAL A 77 14.04 -8.69 6.54
CA VAL A 77 14.88 -8.89 7.74
C VAL A 77 14.31 -8.12 8.93
N ILE A 78 13.94 -6.87 8.76
CA ILE A 78 13.34 -6.05 9.83
C ILE A 78 12.02 -6.70 10.29
N LEU A 79 11.17 -7.13 9.34
CA LEU A 79 9.90 -7.77 9.63
C LEU A 79 10.07 -9.06 10.47
N VAL A 80 11.04 -9.90 10.11
CA VAL A 80 11.35 -11.12 10.87
C VAL A 80 11.87 -10.78 12.28
N ILE A 81 12.75 -9.79 12.42
CA ILE A 81 13.24 -9.33 13.73
C ILE A 81 12.07 -8.83 14.58
N MET A 82 11.19 -8.01 14.02
CA MET A 82 10.01 -7.49 14.70
C MET A 82 9.06 -8.62 15.13
N MET A 83 8.78 -9.57 14.23
CA MET A 83 7.94 -10.74 14.52
C MET A 83 8.51 -11.57 15.67
N LEU A 84 9.79 -11.89 15.65
CA LEU A 84 10.43 -12.68 16.70
C LEU A 84 10.37 -11.95 18.05
N TYR A 85 10.74 -10.68 18.08
CA TYR A 85 10.69 -9.89 19.30
C TYR A 85 9.27 -9.78 19.85
N SER A 86 8.31 -9.41 19.02
CA SER A 86 6.91 -9.24 19.37
C SER A 86 6.30 -10.54 19.90
N SER A 87 6.63 -11.67 19.27
CA SER A 87 6.18 -13.00 19.71
C SER A 87 6.76 -13.44 21.07
N LEU A 88 7.96 -12.95 21.43
CA LEU A 88 8.61 -13.27 22.71
C LEU A 88 8.15 -12.36 23.86
N THR A 89 7.77 -11.12 23.56
CA THR A 89 7.45 -10.10 24.57
C THR A 89 5.95 -9.81 24.71
N GLY A 90 5.15 -10.16 23.72
CA GLY A 90 3.72 -9.94 23.70
C GLY A 90 2.87 -11.19 23.93
N ASP A 91 1.56 -11.10 23.67
CA ASP A 91 0.64 -12.24 23.77
C ASP A 91 0.50 -12.96 22.42
N LEU A 92 1.42 -13.92 22.20
CA LEU A 92 1.42 -14.75 20.99
C LEU A 92 0.17 -15.66 20.92
N LYS A 93 -0.36 -16.14 22.06
CA LYS A 93 -1.50 -17.06 22.08
C LYS A 93 -2.77 -16.39 21.57
N SER A 94 -3.08 -15.20 22.06
CA SER A 94 -4.21 -14.40 21.57
C SER A 94 -4.04 -14.01 20.11
N THR A 95 -2.81 -13.72 19.68
CA THR A 95 -2.48 -13.43 18.28
C THR A 95 -2.76 -14.61 17.35
N ILE A 96 -2.30 -15.82 17.71
CA ILE A 96 -2.57 -17.03 16.92
C ILE A 96 -4.07 -17.25 16.79
N ARG A 97 -4.80 -17.11 17.90
CA ARG A 97 -6.24 -17.23 17.91
C ARG A 97 -6.90 -16.20 16.99
N PHE A 98 -6.50 -14.94 17.09
CA PHE A 98 -7.06 -13.86 16.30
C PHE A 98 -6.78 -14.00 14.78
N LEU A 99 -5.55 -14.35 14.42
CA LEU A 99 -5.14 -14.40 13.00
C LEU A 99 -5.48 -15.72 12.31
N LEU A 100 -5.45 -16.85 13.03
CA LEU A 100 -5.49 -18.17 12.41
C LEU A 100 -6.68 -19.04 12.83
N GLU A 101 -7.41 -18.68 13.90
CA GLU A 101 -8.59 -19.44 14.31
C GLU A 101 -9.82 -18.96 13.50
N PRO A 102 -10.36 -19.79 12.58
CA PRO A 102 -11.45 -19.36 11.73
C PRO A 102 -12.77 -19.33 12.50
N ASP A 103 -13.46 -18.20 12.44
CA ASP A 103 -14.83 -18.07 12.96
C ASP A 103 -15.80 -17.90 11.79
N PHE A 104 -16.27 -19.01 11.23
CA PHE A 104 -17.18 -19.00 10.09
C PHE A 104 -18.55 -18.37 10.40
N SER A 105 -18.92 -18.18 11.68
CA SER A 105 -20.15 -17.53 12.06
C SER A 105 -20.17 -16.04 11.74
N LYS A 106 -18.98 -15.43 11.61
CA LYS A 106 -18.78 -14.00 11.29
C LYS A 106 -18.62 -13.76 9.79
N VAL A 107 -18.49 -14.82 8.98
CA VAL A 107 -18.30 -14.67 7.54
C VAL A 107 -19.64 -14.33 6.87
N THR A 108 -19.76 -13.09 6.43
CA THR A 108 -20.90 -12.57 5.68
C THR A 108 -20.54 -12.36 4.22
N TYR A 109 -21.53 -12.07 3.39
CA TYR A 109 -21.30 -11.64 2.01
C TYR A 109 -20.36 -10.41 1.94
N THR A 110 -20.59 -9.42 2.80
CA THR A 110 -19.75 -8.22 2.91
C THR A 110 -18.30 -8.58 3.26
N THR A 111 -18.08 -9.48 4.23
CA THR A 111 -16.75 -9.96 4.59
C THR A 111 -15.98 -10.54 3.39
N VAL A 112 -16.66 -11.36 2.57
CA VAL A 112 -16.05 -11.95 1.38
C VAL A 112 -15.71 -10.87 0.35
N MET A 113 -16.59 -9.92 0.11
CA MET A 113 -16.36 -8.84 -0.85
C MET A 113 -15.24 -7.90 -0.40
N GLN A 114 -15.19 -7.55 0.87
CA GLN A 114 -14.09 -6.75 1.44
C GLN A 114 -12.74 -7.48 1.32
N ALA A 115 -12.71 -8.79 1.60
CA ALA A 115 -11.50 -9.60 1.43
C ALA A 115 -11.04 -9.64 -0.04
N MET A 116 -11.98 -9.75 -0.98
CA MET A 116 -11.65 -9.71 -2.42
C MET A 116 -11.16 -8.32 -2.84
N GLY A 117 -11.80 -7.24 -2.37
CA GLY A 117 -11.35 -5.87 -2.59
C GLY A 117 -9.94 -5.64 -2.07
N GLN A 118 -9.65 -6.11 -0.84
CA GLN A 118 -8.32 -6.04 -0.25
C GLN A 118 -7.28 -6.82 -1.07
N ALA A 119 -7.61 -7.99 -1.61
CA ALA A 119 -6.70 -8.76 -2.45
C ALA A 119 -6.34 -8.01 -3.74
N PHE A 120 -7.31 -7.36 -4.40
CA PHE A 120 -7.05 -6.53 -5.58
C PHE A 120 -6.20 -5.29 -5.23
N PHE A 121 -6.47 -4.67 -4.09
CA PHE A 121 -5.71 -3.51 -3.62
C PHE A 121 -4.26 -3.88 -3.29
N SER A 122 -4.03 -4.96 -2.53
CA SER A 122 -2.70 -5.42 -2.11
C SER A 122 -1.81 -5.77 -3.29
N ILE A 123 -2.35 -6.53 -4.27
CA ILE A 123 -1.62 -6.89 -5.48
C ILE A 123 -1.42 -5.69 -6.41
N GLY A 124 -2.32 -4.71 -6.38
CA GLY A 124 -2.19 -3.46 -7.12
C GLY A 124 -2.37 -3.58 -8.64
N ILE A 125 -3.23 -4.48 -9.11
CA ILE A 125 -3.43 -4.76 -10.55
C ILE A 125 -3.81 -3.51 -11.33
N GLY A 126 -4.73 -2.70 -10.81
CA GLY A 126 -5.26 -1.49 -11.48
C GLY A 126 -4.34 -0.28 -11.48
N TRP A 127 -3.24 -0.28 -10.73
CA TRP A 127 -2.29 0.82 -10.67
C TRP A 127 -1.40 0.98 -11.92
N GLY A 128 -1.45 0.02 -12.85
CA GLY A 128 -0.56 0.00 -14.01
C GLY A 128 0.88 -0.44 -13.72
N THR A 129 1.26 -0.54 -12.46
CA THR A 129 2.61 -0.90 -12.02
C THR A 129 3.01 -2.29 -12.53
N LEU A 130 2.13 -3.27 -12.39
CA LEU A 130 2.39 -4.64 -12.87
C LEU A 130 2.52 -4.72 -14.40
N ILE A 131 1.80 -3.87 -15.15
CA ILE A 131 1.92 -3.80 -16.61
C ILE A 131 3.33 -3.32 -16.99
N VAL A 132 3.78 -2.24 -16.35
CA VAL A 132 5.09 -1.64 -16.63
C VAL A 132 6.23 -2.58 -16.21
N PHE A 133 6.17 -3.16 -15.01
CA PHE A 133 7.19 -4.12 -14.59
C PHE A 133 7.13 -5.43 -15.38
N GLY A 134 5.94 -5.87 -15.80
CA GLY A 134 5.77 -7.01 -16.71
C GLY A 134 6.44 -6.77 -18.06
N SER A 135 6.38 -5.54 -18.59
CA SER A 135 7.04 -5.21 -19.86
C SER A 135 8.58 -5.20 -19.77
N TYR A 136 9.13 -5.13 -18.55
CA TYR A 136 10.57 -5.22 -18.30
C TYR A 136 11.04 -6.64 -17.98
N LEU A 137 10.10 -7.59 -17.85
CA LEU A 137 10.42 -8.97 -17.50
C LEU A 137 11.12 -9.66 -18.69
N PRO A 138 12.33 -10.24 -18.49
CA PRO A 138 12.98 -11.00 -19.54
C PRO A 138 12.16 -12.23 -19.97
N ASN A 139 12.22 -12.59 -21.24
CA ASN A 139 11.44 -13.70 -21.83
C ASN A 139 11.70 -15.08 -21.18
N GLU A 140 12.77 -15.22 -20.42
CA GLU A 140 13.12 -16.42 -19.67
C GLU A 140 12.18 -16.69 -18.48
N PHE A 141 11.49 -15.64 -17.99
CA PHE A 141 10.62 -15.74 -16.83
C PHE A 141 9.17 -16.06 -17.24
N SER A 142 8.59 -17.03 -16.57
CA SER A 142 7.19 -17.42 -16.76
C SER A 142 6.25 -16.48 -16.01
N ILE A 143 5.35 -15.79 -16.70
CA ILE A 143 4.35 -14.90 -16.11
C ILE A 143 3.49 -15.63 -15.06
N PRO A 144 2.91 -16.82 -15.32
CA PRO A 144 2.12 -17.52 -14.30
C PRO A 144 2.90 -17.88 -13.05
N ARG A 145 4.17 -18.33 -13.22
CA ARG A 145 5.02 -18.67 -12.07
C ARG A 145 5.35 -17.42 -11.24
N SER A 146 5.68 -16.32 -11.89
CA SER A 146 5.95 -15.04 -11.22
C SER A 146 4.72 -14.53 -10.47
N SER A 147 3.52 -14.66 -11.06
CA SER A 147 2.26 -14.29 -10.42
C SER A 147 1.99 -15.12 -9.17
N VAL A 148 2.19 -16.43 -9.20
CA VAL A 148 2.03 -17.30 -8.02
C VAL A 148 3.02 -16.93 -6.92
N ILE A 149 4.29 -16.67 -7.26
CA ILE A 149 5.31 -16.23 -6.30
C ILE A 149 4.92 -14.90 -5.67
N LEU A 150 4.40 -13.94 -6.46
CA LEU A 150 3.95 -12.64 -5.99
C LEU A 150 2.81 -12.78 -4.98
N ILE A 151 1.75 -13.54 -5.32
CA ILE A 151 0.60 -13.75 -4.43
C ILE A 151 1.04 -14.42 -3.13
N PHE A 152 1.90 -15.43 -3.21
CA PHE A 152 2.40 -16.11 -2.02
C PHE A 152 3.26 -15.20 -1.14
N ALA A 153 4.14 -14.41 -1.75
CA ALA A 153 4.99 -13.47 -1.03
C ALA A 153 4.18 -12.36 -0.36
N ASP A 154 3.19 -11.81 -1.05
CA ASP A 154 2.26 -10.79 -0.50
C ASP A 154 1.54 -11.33 0.75
N THR A 155 0.93 -12.51 0.63
CA THR A 155 0.23 -13.17 1.74
C THR A 155 1.19 -13.48 2.92
N LEU A 156 2.40 -13.97 2.61
CA LEU A 156 3.39 -14.27 3.64
C LEU A 156 3.80 -13.02 4.41
N VAL A 157 4.09 -11.92 3.70
CA VAL A 157 4.44 -10.64 4.33
C VAL A 157 3.30 -10.12 5.21
N ALA A 158 2.05 -10.21 4.73
CA ALA A 158 0.88 -9.81 5.51
C ALA A 158 0.74 -10.61 6.82
N ILE A 159 0.91 -11.92 6.76
CA ILE A 159 0.87 -12.80 7.95
C ILE A 159 2.01 -12.46 8.91
N LEU A 160 3.24 -12.31 8.41
CA LEU A 160 4.39 -11.94 9.23
C LEU A 160 4.20 -10.56 9.88
N ALA A 161 3.62 -9.59 9.17
CA ALA A 161 3.27 -8.28 9.72
C ALA A 161 2.23 -8.39 10.84
N GLY A 162 1.22 -9.25 10.68
CA GLY A 162 0.27 -9.56 11.74
C GLY A 162 0.97 -10.09 13.00
N PHE A 163 1.89 -11.05 12.85
CA PHE A 163 2.69 -11.56 13.97
C PHE A 163 3.73 -10.57 14.51
N ALA A 164 4.10 -9.55 13.76
CA ALA A 164 4.95 -8.47 14.25
C ALA A 164 4.17 -7.44 15.08
N ILE A 165 2.87 -7.26 14.84
CA ILE A 165 2.04 -6.19 15.41
C ILE A 165 1.16 -6.70 16.55
N PHE A 166 0.32 -7.71 16.29
CA PHE A 166 -0.75 -8.11 17.20
C PHE A 166 -0.29 -8.69 18.55
N PRO A 167 0.87 -9.39 18.67
CA PRO A 167 1.33 -9.79 20.00
C PRO A 167 1.57 -8.60 20.94
N LEU A 168 2.04 -7.47 20.40
CA LEU A 168 2.21 -6.24 21.19
C LEU A 168 0.84 -5.62 21.54
N VAL A 169 -0.08 -5.55 20.59
CA VAL A 169 -1.42 -5.01 20.82
C VAL A 169 -2.13 -5.78 21.94
N PHE A 170 -2.15 -7.11 21.88
CA PHE A 170 -2.76 -7.94 22.91
C PHE A 170 -1.97 -7.96 24.22
N GLY A 171 -0.63 -8.02 24.14
CA GLY A 171 0.23 -8.07 25.31
C GLY A 171 0.17 -6.82 26.19
N TYR A 172 -0.07 -5.67 25.58
CA TYR A 172 -0.25 -4.39 26.30
C TYR A 172 -1.72 -4.01 26.49
N GLY A 173 -2.68 -4.90 26.16
CA GLY A 173 -4.11 -4.66 26.37
C GLY A 173 -4.66 -3.48 25.57
N LEU A 174 -4.11 -3.23 24.38
CA LEU A 174 -4.49 -2.10 23.53
C LEU A 174 -5.71 -2.45 22.68
N GLU A 175 -6.47 -1.44 22.28
CA GLU A 175 -7.59 -1.63 21.35
C GLU A 175 -7.11 -1.99 19.95
N ILE A 176 -7.86 -2.90 19.30
CA ILE A 176 -7.59 -3.32 17.94
C ILE A 176 -8.15 -2.24 17.01
N ASN A 177 -7.31 -1.29 16.67
CA ASN A 177 -7.60 -0.28 15.64
C ASN A 177 -7.18 -0.78 14.26
N SER A 178 -7.52 -0.02 13.23
CA SER A 178 -7.14 -0.26 11.83
C SER A 178 -6.56 1.01 11.20
N GLY A 179 -5.90 0.85 10.05
CA GLY A 179 -5.39 1.97 9.27
C GLY A 179 -4.36 2.83 10.01
N ALA A 180 -4.49 4.13 9.85
CA ALA A 180 -3.55 5.12 10.44
C ALA A 180 -3.58 5.11 11.98
N GLY A 181 -4.74 4.91 12.60
CA GLY A 181 -4.87 4.83 14.05
C GLY A 181 -4.02 3.71 14.66
N LEU A 182 -4.01 2.51 14.05
CA LEU A 182 -3.16 1.41 14.50
C LEU A 182 -1.67 1.79 14.44
N ALA A 183 -1.22 2.32 13.31
CA ALA A 183 0.20 2.56 13.05
C ALA A 183 0.76 3.78 13.80
N PHE A 184 -0.03 4.84 13.98
CA PHE A 184 0.46 6.14 14.47
C PHE A 184 -0.09 6.57 15.83
N GLU A 185 -1.05 5.81 16.39
CA GLU A 185 -1.59 6.03 17.73
C GLU A 185 -1.39 4.83 18.64
N THR A 186 -1.87 3.64 18.22
CA THR A 186 -1.84 2.41 19.04
C THR A 186 -0.42 1.86 19.20
N LEU A 187 0.32 1.69 18.10
CA LEU A 187 1.67 1.12 18.17
C LEU A 187 2.71 2.03 18.83
N PRO A 188 2.73 3.37 18.64
CA PRO A 188 3.57 4.25 19.43
C PRO A 188 3.37 4.11 20.94
N LEU A 189 2.12 3.91 21.36
CA LEU A 189 1.80 3.65 22.77
C LEU A 189 2.42 2.34 23.24
N ALA A 190 2.34 1.24 22.45
CA ALA A 190 3.00 -0.01 22.76
C ALA A 190 4.52 0.15 22.86
N PHE A 191 5.13 0.82 21.88
CA PHE A 191 6.58 1.07 21.87
C PHE A 191 7.02 1.92 23.09
N GLY A 192 6.19 2.85 23.52
CA GLY A 192 6.50 3.69 24.68
C GLY A 192 6.51 2.93 26.01
N GLN A 193 5.84 1.79 26.11
CA GLN A 193 5.70 0.98 27.32
C GLN A 193 6.63 -0.25 27.36
N MET A 194 7.21 -0.64 26.21
CA MET A 194 8.01 -1.87 26.13
C MET A 194 9.51 -1.62 26.31
N PRO A 195 10.27 -2.63 26.80
CA PRO A 195 11.73 -2.56 26.85
C PRO A 195 12.33 -2.31 25.47
N ALA A 196 13.31 -1.42 25.37
CA ALA A 196 13.94 -1.03 24.11
C ALA A 196 12.95 -0.52 23.04
N GLY A 197 11.79 0.00 23.43
CA GLY A 197 10.72 0.41 22.54
C GLY A 197 11.15 1.48 21.52
N ASN A 198 12.12 2.33 21.85
CA ASN A 198 12.70 3.30 20.92
C ASN A 198 13.36 2.63 19.71
N ILE A 199 14.10 1.54 19.95
CA ILE A 199 14.78 0.79 18.89
C ILE A 199 13.74 0.07 18.01
N PHE A 200 12.80 -0.64 18.65
CA PHE A 200 11.78 -1.39 17.91
C PHE A 200 10.77 -0.48 17.23
N GLY A 201 10.41 0.65 17.83
CA GLY A 201 9.62 1.69 17.19
C GLY A 201 10.33 2.28 15.97
N ALA A 202 11.63 2.60 16.09
CA ALA A 202 12.42 3.07 14.95
C ALA A 202 12.51 2.00 13.83
N LEU A 203 12.73 0.72 14.18
CA LEU A 203 12.72 -0.37 13.21
C LEU A 203 11.36 -0.54 12.53
N PHE A 204 10.27 -0.43 13.28
CA PHE A 204 8.91 -0.49 12.72
C PHE A 204 8.66 0.64 11.71
N PHE A 205 8.98 1.88 12.07
CA PHE A 205 8.81 2.99 11.13
C PHE A 205 9.79 2.92 9.96
N LEU A 206 11.01 2.39 10.14
CA LEU A 206 11.93 2.11 9.05
C LEU A 206 11.37 1.03 8.10
N LEU A 207 10.73 -0.01 8.64
CA LEU A 207 9.98 -1.00 7.84
C LEU A 207 8.92 -0.32 6.97
N LEU A 208 8.09 0.53 7.57
CA LEU A 208 7.05 1.27 6.83
C LEU A 208 7.63 2.24 5.80
N ILE A 209 8.77 2.90 6.08
CA ILE A 209 9.47 3.76 5.11
C ILE A 209 9.94 2.93 3.92
N THR A 210 10.57 1.78 4.14
CA THR A 210 11.05 0.92 3.05
C THR A 210 9.91 0.40 2.19
N ALA A 211 8.80 -0.01 2.81
CA ALA A 211 7.60 -0.46 2.12
C ALA A 211 6.94 0.67 1.30
N SER A 212 6.72 1.83 1.91
CA SER A 212 6.06 2.95 1.24
C SER A 212 6.93 3.55 0.13
N LEU A 213 8.25 3.65 0.33
CA LEU A 213 9.17 4.17 -0.67
C LEU A 213 9.22 3.27 -1.91
N SER A 214 9.27 1.95 -1.75
CA SER A 214 9.24 1.01 -2.88
C SER A 214 7.93 1.13 -3.67
N SER A 215 6.80 1.28 -3.00
CA SER A 215 5.49 1.51 -3.64
C SER A 215 5.45 2.84 -4.41
N CYS A 216 5.94 3.92 -3.80
CA CYS A 216 6.02 5.23 -4.47
C CYS A 216 6.91 5.19 -5.72
N ILE A 217 8.03 4.46 -5.68
CA ILE A 217 8.92 4.26 -6.84
C ILE A 217 8.17 3.51 -7.96
N GLY A 218 7.45 2.44 -7.63
CA GLY A 218 6.71 1.64 -8.60
C GLY A 218 5.60 2.44 -9.29
N ILE A 219 4.80 3.17 -8.53
CA ILE A 219 3.72 4.01 -9.06
C ILE A 219 4.29 5.15 -9.92
N ALA A 220 5.35 5.81 -9.46
CA ALA A 220 6.00 6.88 -10.23
C ALA A 220 6.55 6.37 -11.55
N GLU A 221 7.17 5.18 -11.59
CA GLU A 221 7.67 4.58 -12.84
C GLU A 221 6.54 4.33 -13.83
N SER A 222 5.39 3.88 -13.39
CA SER A 222 4.24 3.64 -14.27
C SER A 222 3.81 4.90 -15.02
N VAL A 223 3.72 6.02 -14.31
CA VAL A 223 3.35 7.31 -14.93
C VAL A 223 4.48 7.83 -15.82
N VAL A 224 5.72 7.76 -15.36
CA VAL A 224 6.89 8.25 -16.11
C VAL A 224 7.09 7.49 -17.43
N SER A 225 6.93 6.16 -17.40
CA SER A 225 7.00 5.33 -18.61
C SER A 225 5.91 5.70 -19.60
N TRP A 226 4.69 5.87 -19.12
CA TRP A 226 3.57 6.31 -19.98
C TRP A 226 3.80 7.70 -20.61
N VAL A 227 4.24 8.69 -19.80
CA VAL A 227 4.57 10.04 -20.27
C VAL A 227 5.67 10.00 -21.32
N LYS A 228 6.72 9.20 -21.11
CA LYS A 228 7.81 9.03 -22.07
C LYS A 228 7.32 8.43 -23.39
N GLU A 229 6.52 7.36 -23.34
CA GLU A 229 6.09 6.61 -24.52
C GLU A 229 5.03 7.36 -25.34
N LYS A 230 4.04 7.95 -24.65
CA LYS A 230 2.91 8.62 -25.32
C LYS A 230 3.17 10.06 -25.70
N MET A 231 3.92 10.80 -24.88
CA MET A 231 4.15 12.22 -25.08
C MET A 231 5.55 12.51 -25.66
N GLY A 232 6.43 11.50 -25.78
CA GLY A 232 7.80 11.66 -26.26
C GLY A 232 8.66 12.54 -25.36
N ILE A 233 8.26 12.77 -24.11
CA ILE A 233 8.96 13.61 -23.15
C ILE A 233 10.18 12.88 -22.62
N GLU A 234 11.33 13.58 -22.56
CA GLU A 234 12.53 13.05 -21.96
C GLU A 234 12.29 12.60 -20.51
N ARG A 235 12.87 11.43 -20.11
CA ARG A 235 12.65 10.81 -18.81
C ARG A 235 12.76 11.80 -17.64
N THR A 236 13.81 12.61 -17.60
CA THR A 236 14.03 13.57 -16.49
C THR A 236 12.91 14.62 -16.40
N LYS A 237 12.46 15.13 -17.54
CA LYS A 237 11.33 16.07 -17.59
C LYS A 237 10.02 15.39 -17.22
N GLY A 238 9.81 14.14 -17.67
CA GLY A 238 8.64 13.33 -17.29
C GLY A 238 8.55 13.11 -15.78
N ILE A 239 9.69 12.80 -15.14
CA ILE A 239 9.74 12.62 -13.68
C ILE A 239 9.43 13.93 -12.95
N LEU A 240 10.00 15.04 -13.39
CA LEU A 240 9.75 16.35 -12.77
C LEU A 240 8.27 16.75 -12.89
N LEU A 241 7.67 16.54 -14.06
CA LEU A 241 6.24 16.79 -14.26
C LEU A 241 5.37 15.92 -13.36
N THR A 242 5.64 14.61 -13.32
CA THR A 242 4.93 13.65 -12.47
C THR A 242 5.09 13.98 -10.98
N ALA A 243 6.32 14.26 -10.55
CA ALA A 243 6.62 14.61 -9.16
C ALA A 243 5.94 15.93 -8.77
N PHE A 244 5.95 16.95 -9.64
CA PHE A 244 5.29 18.23 -9.38
C PHE A 244 3.77 18.07 -9.28
N ALA A 245 3.14 17.35 -10.20
CA ALA A 245 1.70 17.10 -10.17
C ALA A 245 1.29 16.34 -8.91
N ALA A 246 2.01 15.25 -8.58
CA ALA A 246 1.74 14.46 -7.39
C ALA A 246 2.04 15.24 -6.09
N TRP A 247 3.10 16.06 -6.06
CA TRP A 247 3.43 16.93 -4.93
C TRP A 247 2.33 17.98 -4.70
N SER A 248 1.77 18.57 -5.77
CA SER A 248 0.67 19.54 -5.69
C SER A 248 -0.60 18.89 -5.11
N LEU A 249 -0.95 17.68 -5.54
CA LEU A 249 -2.06 16.92 -4.94
C LEU A 249 -1.77 16.54 -3.48
N GLY A 250 -0.52 16.18 -3.18
CA GLY A 250 -0.06 15.92 -1.82
C GLY A 250 -0.16 17.15 -0.92
N PHE A 251 0.14 18.34 -1.45
CA PHE A 251 -0.04 19.61 -0.74
C PHE A 251 -1.52 19.84 -0.38
N LEU A 252 -2.44 19.66 -1.33
CA LEU A 252 -3.88 19.79 -1.07
C LEU A 252 -4.35 18.78 -0.02
N SER A 253 -3.87 17.54 -0.09
CA SER A 253 -4.15 16.50 0.90
C SER A 253 -3.63 16.89 2.29
N ILE A 254 -2.41 17.43 2.40
CA ILE A 254 -1.83 17.88 3.67
C ILE A 254 -2.66 19.02 4.26
N MET A 255 -3.06 19.99 3.46
CA MET A 255 -3.90 21.09 3.93
C MET A 255 -5.25 20.60 4.47
N SER A 256 -5.83 19.56 3.86
CA SER A 256 -7.12 19.01 4.29
C SER A 256 -7.06 18.17 5.57
N LEU A 257 -5.87 17.74 6.00
CA LEU A 257 -5.69 17.06 7.29
C LEU A 257 -5.65 18.02 8.50
N GLY A 258 -5.41 19.31 8.26
CA GLY A 258 -5.28 20.32 9.29
C GLY A 258 -6.07 21.59 8.98
N SER A 259 -5.44 22.57 8.32
CA SER A 259 -6.02 23.92 8.13
C SER A 259 -7.35 23.93 7.32
N TRP A 260 -7.60 22.92 6.51
CA TRP A 260 -8.81 22.76 5.68
C TRP A 260 -9.62 21.51 6.07
N SER A 261 -9.53 21.06 7.32
CA SER A 261 -10.25 19.89 7.83
C SER A 261 -11.78 20.00 7.69
N ASP A 262 -12.31 21.22 7.71
CA ASP A 262 -13.74 21.50 7.55
C ASP A 262 -14.14 21.86 6.11
N PHE A 263 -13.23 21.68 5.14
CA PHE A 263 -13.49 21.93 3.74
C PHE A 263 -13.79 20.61 2.99
N TYR A 264 -15.04 20.45 2.57
CA TYR A 264 -15.56 19.26 1.87
C TYR A 264 -15.88 19.61 0.41
N PRO A 265 -14.95 19.41 -0.52
CA PRO A 265 -15.07 19.94 -1.89
C PRO A 265 -16.21 19.33 -2.70
N LEU A 266 -16.64 18.12 -2.38
CA LEU A 266 -17.67 17.37 -3.09
C LEU A 266 -18.88 17.03 -2.21
N ASP A 267 -19.15 17.80 -1.15
CA ASP A 267 -20.25 17.58 -0.20
C ASP A 267 -21.65 17.56 -0.86
N PHE A 268 -21.76 18.17 -2.02
CA PHE A 268 -23.00 18.16 -2.83
C PHE A 268 -23.30 16.80 -3.49
N ILE A 269 -22.38 15.84 -3.40
CA ILE A 269 -22.55 14.45 -3.88
C ILE A 269 -22.63 13.56 -2.64
N SER A 270 -23.71 12.84 -2.44
CA SER A 270 -23.95 11.99 -1.26
C SER A 270 -22.79 11.03 -0.95
N LEU A 271 -22.14 10.48 -1.98
CA LEU A 271 -20.99 9.60 -1.86
C LEU A 271 -19.78 10.27 -1.18
N PHE A 272 -19.65 11.58 -1.30
CA PHE A 272 -18.53 12.37 -0.77
C PHE A 272 -18.91 13.28 0.39
N GLU A 273 -20.11 13.13 0.92
CA GLU A 273 -20.61 13.90 2.05
C GLU A 273 -19.65 13.74 3.25
N GLY A 274 -19.20 14.86 3.81
CA GLY A 274 -18.26 14.91 4.92
C GLY A 274 -16.83 14.43 4.61
N LYS A 275 -16.48 14.16 3.34
CA LYS A 275 -15.13 13.74 2.97
C LYS A 275 -14.24 14.95 2.67
N THR A 276 -13.09 15.01 3.33
CA THR A 276 -12.04 15.99 3.04
C THR A 276 -11.40 15.73 1.67
N ILE A 277 -10.48 16.62 1.23
CA ILE A 277 -9.71 16.38 -0.01
C ILE A 277 -8.90 15.09 0.09
N PHE A 278 -8.26 14.82 1.23
CA PHE A 278 -7.49 13.59 1.45
C PHE A 278 -8.39 12.36 1.32
N ASP A 279 -9.52 12.33 2.04
CA ASP A 279 -10.47 11.21 2.02
C ASP A 279 -11.08 11.00 0.63
N THR A 280 -11.37 12.09 -0.08
CA THR A 280 -11.89 12.04 -1.46
C THR A 280 -10.87 11.43 -2.42
N LEU A 281 -9.60 11.87 -2.35
CA LEU A 281 -8.55 11.32 -3.21
C LEU A 281 -8.24 9.86 -2.87
N ASP A 282 -8.24 9.50 -1.60
CA ASP A 282 -8.03 8.12 -1.16
C ASP A 282 -9.17 7.21 -1.64
N PHE A 283 -10.41 7.61 -1.42
CA PHE A 283 -11.59 6.87 -1.91
C PHE A 283 -11.57 6.72 -3.44
N MET A 284 -11.34 7.80 -4.17
CA MET A 284 -11.25 7.76 -5.64
C MET A 284 -10.13 6.84 -6.12
N ALA A 285 -8.96 6.88 -5.49
CA ALA A 285 -7.85 6.05 -5.89
C ALA A 285 -8.08 4.57 -5.58
N ALA A 286 -8.46 4.24 -4.35
CA ALA A 286 -8.57 2.87 -3.86
C ALA A 286 -9.87 2.16 -4.29
N ASN A 287 -11.00 2.86 -4.23
CA ASN A 287 -12.31 2.23 -4.43
C ASN A 287 -12.91 2.45 -5.84
N VAL A 288 -12.40 3.42 -6.59
CA VAL A 288 -12.94 3.73 -7.93
C VAL A 288 -11.91 3.43 -9.02
N LEU A 289 -10.81 4.18 -9.06
CA LEU A 289 -9.88 4.10 -10.18
C LEU A 289 -9.14 2.76 -10.23
N LEU A 290 -8.75 2.21 -9.10
CA LEU A 290 -8.13 0.88 -9.01
C LEU A 290 -9.06 -0.22 -9.55
N LEU A 291 -10.32 -0.22 -9.13
CA LEU A 291 -11.30 -1.23 -9.56
C LEU A 291 -11.66 -1.08 -11.03
N ILE A 292 -11.91 0.14 -11.50
CA ILE A 292 -12.18 0.43 -12.91
C ILE A 292 -10.97 0.05 -13.76
N GLY A 293 -9.76 0.43 -13.37
CA GLY A 293 -8.53 0.07 -14.08
C GLY A 293 -8.34 -1.44 -14.21
N SER A 294 -8.54 -2.18 -13.11
CA SER A 294 -8.48 -3.64 -13.10
C SER A 294 -9.55 -4.28 -13.98
N MET A 295 -10.78 -3.75 -13.94
CA MET A 295 -11.89 -4.24 -14.76
C MET A 295 -11.63 -3.99 -16.25
N LEU A 296 -11.20 -2.79 -16.63
CA LEU A 296 -10.86 -2.46 -18.02
C LEU A 296 -9.72 -3.34 -18.54
N LEU A 297 -8.69 -3.59 -17.73
CA LEU A 297 -7.61 -4.50 -18.08
C LEU A 297 -8.11 -5.93 -18.31
N SER A 298 -8.97 -6.43 -17.43
CA SER A 298 -9.57 -7.76 -17.54
C SER A 298 -10.44 -7.87 -18.79
N VAL A 299 -11.26 -6.86 -19.09
CA VAL A 299 -12.07 -6.79 -20.31
C VAL A 299 -11.16 -6.75 -21.54
N PHE A 300 -10.11 -5.92 -21.54
CA PHE A 300 -9.16 -5.87 -22.64
C PHE A 300 -8.53 -7.24 -22.92
N LEU A 301 -7.99 -7.90 -21.91
CA LEU A 301 -7.39 -9.23 -22.05
C LEU A 301 -8.40 -10.29 -22.44
N GLY A 302 -9.61 -10.26 -21.90
CA GLY A 302 -10.62 -11.28 -22.15
C GLY A 302 -11.34 -11.18 -23.49
N TRP A 303 -11.46 -9.95 -24.07
CA TRP A 303 -12.31 -9.71 -25.23
C TRP A 303 -11.60 -9.10 -26.45
N PHE A 304 -10.51 -8.34 -26.24
CA PHE A 304 -9.82 -7.59 -27.29
C PHE A 304 -8.43 -8.13 -27.62
N ALA A 305 -7.70 -8.69 -26.66
CA ALA A 305 -6.40 -9.27 -26.90
C ALA A 305 -6.53 -10.61 -27.67
N SER A 306 -5.63 -10.87 -28.59
CA SER A 306 -5.65 -12.13 -29.37
C SER A 306 -5.32 -13.33 -28.47
N GLU A 307 -6.06 -14.43 -28.64
CA GLU A 307 -5.84 -15.66 -27.87
C GLU A 307 -4.41 -16.20 -28.08
N GLN A 308 -3.88 -16.06 -29.29
CA GLN A 308 -2.53 -16.50 -29.62
C GLN A 308 -1.49 -15.71 -28.81
N LEU A 309 -1.62 -14.38 -28.70
CA LEU A 309 -0.74 -13.54 -27.92
C LEU A 309 -0.76 -13.96 -26.44
N ILE A 310 -1.96 -14.15 -25.87
CA ILE A 310 -2.10 -14.55 -24.47
C ILE A 310 -1.49 -15.94 -24.24
N TYR A 311 -1.70 -16.87 -25.17
CA TYR A 311 -1.14 -18.22 -25.10
C TYR A 311 0.39 -18.21 -25.11
N ASP A 312 0.98 -17.45 -26.04
CA ASP A 312 2.44 -17.34 -26.20
C ASP A 312 3.08 -16.68 -24.97
N GLU A 313 2.51 -15.58 -24.48
CA GLU A 313 3.03 -14.83 -23.33
C GLU A 313 2.84 -15.57 -22.00
N THR A 314 1.70 -16.25 -21.80
CA THR A 314 1.48 -17.01 -20.56
C THR A 314 2.20 -18.34 -20.55
N GLY A 315 2.48 -18.94 -21.70
CA GLY A 315 3.11 -20.25 -21.81
C GLY A 315 2.29 -21.39 -21.21
N ILE A 316 0.97 -21.21 -21.05
CA ILE A 316 0.06 -22.23 -20.47
C ILE A 316 -0.20 -23.34 -21.53
N LYS A 317 0.62 -24.38 -21.53
CA LYS A 317 0.57 -25.46 -22.55
C LYS A 317 -0.68 -26.34 -22.49
N LYS A 318 -1.30 -26.49 -21.29
CA LYS A 318 -2.46 -27.38 -21.13
C LYS A 318 -3.74 -26.64 -21.52
N ALA A 319 -4.41 -27.09 -22.58
CA ALA A 319 -5.61 -26.43 -23.13
C ALA A 319 -6.73 -26.21 -22.08
N SER A 320 -6.93 -27.17 -21.16
CA SER A 320 -7.92 -27.01 -20.09
C SER A 320 -7.58 -25.88 -19.11
N HIS A 321 -6.30 -25.70 -18.75
CA HIS A 321 -5.85 -24.62 -17.87
C HIS A 321 -5.93 -23.27 -18.59
N PHE A 322 -5.59 -23.23 -19.88
CA PHE A 322 -5.71 -22.02 -20.68
C PHE A 322 -7.18 -21.58 -20.81
N LYS A 323 -8.09 -22.53 -21.09
CA LYS A 323 -9.53 -22.24 -21.15
C LYS A 323 -10.06 -21.76 -19.79
N LEU A 324 -9.63 -22.36 -18.69
CA LEU A 324 -9.99 -21.89 -17.34
C LEU A 324 -9.48 -20.46 -17.11
N PHE A 325 -8.23 -20.18 -17.42
CA PHE A 325 -7.65 -18.83 -17.31
C PHE A 325 -8.45 -17.82 -18.14
N GLN A 326 -8.75 -18.12 -19.40
CA GLN A 326 -9.57 -17.26 -20.25
C GLN A 326 -10.97 -17.01 -19.66
N THR A 327 -11.62 -18.06 -19.13
CA THR A 327 -12.94 -17.93 -18.52
C THR A 327 -12.89 -17.02 -17.28
N MET A 328 -11.85 -17.17 -16.44
CA MET A 328 -11.64 -16.33 -15.27
C MET A 328 -11.45 -14.86 -15.65
N VAL A 329 -10.56 -14.57 -16.60
CA VAL A 329 -10.25 -13.21 -17.04
C VAL A 329 -11.43 -12.58 -17.78
N ARG A 330 -12.14 -13.37 -18.61
CA ARG A 330 -13.21 -12.86 -19.46
C ARG A 330 -14.52 -12.60 -18.74
N PHE A 331 -14.86 -13.42 -17.75
CA PHE A 331 -16.17 -13.35 -17.10
C PHE A 331 -16.09 -13.15 -15.60
N VAL A 332 -15.29 -13.95 -14.88
CA VAL A 332 -15.30 -13.95 -13.43
C VAL A 332 -14.70 -12.66 -12.88
N ALA A 333 -13.51 -12.28 -13.33
CA ALA A 333 -12.83 -11.09 -12.82
C ALA A 333 -13.62 -9.79 -13.08
N PRO A 334 -14.14 -9.49 -14.28
CA PRO A 334 -14.94 -8.27 -14.49
C PRO A 334 -16.22 -8.24 -13.66
N ILE A 335 -16.91 -9.39 -13.51
CA ILE A 335 -18.15 -9.46 -12.71
C ILE A 335 -17.85 -9.19 -11.23
N VAL A 336 -16.81 -9.84 -10.70
CA VAL A 336 -16.42 -9.65 -9.29
C VAL A 336 -15.99 -8.21 -9.02
N LEU A 337 -15.15 -7.63 -9.89
CA LEU A 337 -14.72 -6.24 -9.76
C LEU A 337 -15.87 -5.25 -9.86
N PHE A 338 -16.85 -5.53 -10.74
CA PHE A 338 -18.05 -4.72 -10.86
C PHE A 338 -18.91 -4.78 -9.59
N VAL A 339 -19.07 -5.98 -9.01
CA VAL A 339 -19.82 -6.14 -7.75
C VAL A 339 -19.12 -5.38 -6.60
N ILE A 340 -17.79 -5.51 -6.48
CA ILE A 340 -17.01 -4.77 -5.46
C ILE A 340 -17.17 -3.25 -5.68
N LEU A 341 -17.11 -2.78 -6.93
CA LEU A 341 -17.31 -1.38 -7.26
C LEU A 341 -18.70 -0.88 -6.83
N ILE A 342 -19.76 -1.63 -7.13
CA ILE A 342 -21.12 -1.25 -6.70
C ILE A 342 -21.20 -1.17 -5.18
N MET A 343 -20.60 -2.11 -4.46
CA MET A 343 -20.61 -2.09 -2.99
C MET A 343 -19.87 -0.87 -2.42
N ALA A 344 -18.75 -0.47 -3.02
CA ALA A 344 -18.05 0.74 -2.61
C ALA A 344 -18.88 2.03 -2.78
N PHE A 345 -19.91 1.99 -3.63
CA PHE A 345 -20.88 3.09 -3.77
C PHE A 345 -22.13 2.94 -2.89
N ALA A 346 -22.32 1.78 -2.25
CA ALA A 346 -23.46 1.50 -1.41
C ALA A 346 -23.19 1.66 0.10
N GLU A 347 -21.91 1.71 0.49
CA GLU A 347 -21.42 2.05 1.82
C GLU A 347 -21.25 3.57 1.98
#